data_4fcbca17d59f570dd0c6e5d808bd9d95
#
_entry.id   4fcbca17d59f570dd0c6e5d808bd9d95
#
_cell.length_a   1.000
_cell.length_b   1.000
_cell.length_c   1.000
_cell.angle_alpha   90.00
_cell.angle_beta   90.00
_cell.angle_gamma   90.00
#
_symmetry.space_group_name_H-M   'P 1'
#
loop_
_entity.id
_entity.type
_entity.pdbx_description
1 polymer ?
#
loop_
_entity_poly.entity_id
_entity_poly.type
_entity_poly.pdbx_seq_one_letter_code
_entity_poly.pdbx_strand_id
1 'polypeptide(L)'
;MKGYGPKIILEAKATNKTYLDTLLALFREDVEKEYRELAEECDEFLEEIRKNLRTGNVTQTEVSELEEALEGLERWLIRIKSRDFVGSTAEEKIHRLTNRCRNALLSFSEKAQPKRISEVPKGHR
;
A
#
# COMPACT_ATOMS: atom_id res chain seq x y z
N MET A 1 -14.01 11.29 27.20
CA MET A 1 -14.34 10.93 25.96
C MET A 1 -14.07 9.56 25.56
N LYS A 2 -12.94 9.04 25.78
CA LYS A 2 -12.72 7.71 25.38
C LYS A 2 -13.67 6.75 26.03
N GLY A 3 -14.08 7.00 27.22
CA GLY A 3 -15.01 6.13 27.87
C GLY A 3 -16.40 6.22 27.29
N TYR A 4 -16.63 7.26 26.55
CA TYR A 4 -17.97 7.45 26.00
C TYR A 4 -18.26 6.64 24.76
N GLY A 5 -17.24 6.32 24.01
CA GLY A 5 -17.47 5.68 22.74
C GLY A 5 -18.29 4.42 22.83
N PRO A 6 -17.85 3.43 23.58
CA PRO A 6 -18.62 2.18 23.67
C PRO A 6 -19.97 2.39 24.31
N LYS A 7 -20.02 3.26 25.30
CA LYS A 7 -21.28 3.51 25.95
C LYS A 7 -22.31 4.10 25.02
N ILE A 8 -21.88 5.07 24.22
CA ILE A 8 -22.78 5.71 23.29
C ILE A 8 -23.28 4.70 22.27
N ILE A 9 -22.42 3.83 21.79
CA ILE A 9 -22.80 2.84 20.81
C ILE A 9 -23.83 1.89 21.39
N LEU A 10 -23.64 1.46 22.62
CA LEU A 10 -24.59 0.55 23.25
C LEU A 10 -25.95 1.19 23.40
N GLU A 11 -25.98 2.44 23.81
CA GLU A 11 -27.23 3.14 23.96
C GLU A 11 -27.93 3.33 22.62
N ALA A 12 -27.15 3.66 21.60
CA ALA A 12 -27.72 3.81 20.27
C ALA A 12 -28.32 2.52 19.79
N LYS A 13 -27.65 1.43 20.06
CA LYS A 13 -28.17 0.12 19.66
C LYS A 13 -29.51 -0.17 20.31
N ALA A 14 -29.63 0.15 21.57
CA ALA A 14 -30.86 -0.12 22.28
C ALA A 14 -32.01 0.75 21.81
N THR A 15 -31.74 1.98 21.43
CA THR A 15 -32.79 2.93 21.12
C THR A 15 -32.89 3.30 19.65
N ASN A 16 -31.79 3.17 18.87
CA ASN A 16 -31.79 3.66 17.51
C ASN A 16 -30.79 2.90 16.65
N LYS A 17 -31.28 1.88 15.99
CA LYS A 17 -30.47 1.08 15.13
C LYS A 17 -29.93 1.88 13.95
N THR A 18 -30.72 2.84 13.47
CA THR A 18 -30.29 3.68 12.36
C THR A 18 -29.05 4.47 12.70
N TYR A 19 -28.96 4.92 13.94
CA TYR A 19 -27.77 5.67 14.37
C TYR A 19 -26.53 4.79 14.30
N LEU A 20 -26.64 3.54 14.76
CA LEU A 20 -25.52 2.62 14.70
C LEU A 20 -25.13 2.33 13.25
N ASP A 21 -26.11 2.12 12.39
CA ASP A 21 -25.82 1.90 10.97
C ASP A 21 -25.10 3.08 10.37
N THR A 22 -25.48 4.30 10.76
CA THR A 22 -24.81 5.50 10.27
C THR A 22 -23.35 5.53 10.71
N LEU A 23 -23.08 5.18 11.97
CA LEU A 23 -21.70 5.17 12.46
C LEU A 23 -20.85 4.16 11.70
N LEU A 24 -21.39 2.97 11.47
CA LEU A 24 -20.64 1.96 10.74
C LEU A 24 -20.39 2.40 9.31
N ALA A 25 -21.34 3.08 8.70
CA ALA A 25 -21.14 3.58 7.34
C ALA A 25 -20.02 4.62 7.31
N LEU A 26 -19.95 5.46 8.33
CA LEU A 26 -18.87 6.46 8.39
C LEU A 26 -17.51 5.81 8.56
N PHE A 27 -17.43 4.79 9.41
CA PHE A 27 -16.18 4.06 9.55
C PHE A 27 -15.75 3.45 8.24
N ARG A 28 -16.68 2.84 7.54
CA ARG A 28 -16.36 2.22 6.26
C ARG A 28 -15.88 3.25 5.26
N GLU A 29 -16.54 4.41 5.25
CA GLU A 29 -16.16 5.46 4.32
C GLU A 29 -14.74 5.94 4.57
N ASP A 30 -14.37 6.12 5.84
CA ASP A 30 -13.02 6.54 6.18
C ASP A 30 -11.98 5.54 5.72
N VAL A 31 -12.24 4.27 5.97
CA VAL A 31 -11.32 3.21 5.59
C VAL A 31 -11.19 3.14 4.08
N GLU A 32 -12.31 3.22 3.38
CA GLU A 32 -12.26 3.15 1.93
C GLU A 32 -11.55 4.34 1.32
N LYS A 33 -11.69 5.50 1.94
CA LYS A 33 -10.94 6.66 1.47
C LYS A 33 -9.45 6.44 1.60
N GLU A 34 -8.99 5.88 2.72
CA GLU A 34 -7.57 5.60 2.89
C GLU A 34 -7.08 4.54 1.90
N TYR A 35 -7.90 3.53 1.64
CA TYR A 35 -7.52 2.55 0.63
C TYR A 35 -7.32 3.22 -0.73
N ARG A 36 -8.21 4.16 -1.07
CA ARG A 36 -8.07 4.87 -2.34
C ARG A 36 -6.80 5.71 -2.38
N GLU A 37 -6.48 6.37 -1.26
CA GLU A 37 -5.26 7.16 -1.21
C GLU A 37 -4.04 6.28 -1.35
N LEU A 38 -4.05 5.12 -0.71
CA LEU A 38 -2.95 4.19 -0.86
C LEU A 38 -2.85 3.69 -2.30
N ALA A 39 -3.97 3.45 -2.94
CA ALA A 39 -3.95 3.00 -4.33
C ALA A 39 -3.31 4.05 -5.24
N GLU A 40 -3.59 5.32 -4.98
CA GLU A 40 -2.97 6.38 -5.77
C GLU A 40 -1.47 6.39 -5.59
N GLU A 41 -0.99 6.17 -4.36
CA GLU A 41 0.44 6.11 -4.12
C GLU A 41 1.06 4.90 -4.80
N CYS A 42 0.36 3.79 -4.82
CA CYS A 42 0.85 2.62 -5.53
C CYS A 42 0.96 2.89 -7.04
N ASP A 43 -0.03 3.58 -7.58
CA ASP A 43 0.04 3.94 -9.01
C ASP A 43 1.21 4.84 -9.30
N GLU A 44 1.49 5.79 -8.41
CA GLU A 44 2.66 6.66 -8.58
C GLU A 44 3.95 5.87 -8.49
N PHE A 45 3.99 4.89 -7.60
CA PHE A 45 5.15 4.02 -7.49
C PHE A 45 5.41 3.27 -8.80
N LEU A 46 4.36 2.73 -9.38
CA LEU A 46 4.50 2.02 -10.65
C LEU A 46 4.92 2.96 -11.77
N GLU A 47 4.39 4.18 -11.75
CA GLU A 47 4.76 5.16 -12.77
C GLU A 47 6.21 5.57 -12.65
N GLU A 48 6.70 5.68 -11.43
CA GLU A 48 8.11 6.00 -11.22
C GLU A 48 9.01 4.92 -11.78
N ILE A 49 8.64 3.65 -11.59
CA ILE A 49 9.41 2.56 -12.17
C ILE A 49 9.41 2.65 -13.68
N ARG A 50 8.23 2.89 -14.27
CA ARG A 50 8.14 3.01 -15.72
C ARG A 50 9.00 4.14 -16.25
N LYS A 51 8.98 5.26 -15.53
CA LYS A 51 9.77 6.41 -15.93
C LYS A 51 11.26 6.10 -15.88
N ASN A 52 11.70 5.45 -14.81
CA ASN A 52 13.11 5.12 -14.68
C ASN A 52 13.57 4.13 -15.74
N LEU A 53 12.69 3.21 -16.11
CA LEU A 53 13.02 2.28 -17.20
C LEU A 53 13.13 3.04 -18.53
N ARG A 54 12.22 3.97 -18.76
CA ARG A 54 12.24 4.76 -20.00
C ARG A 54 13.49 5.60 -20.14
N THR A 55 13.90 6.22 -19.05
CA THR A 55 15.02 7.13 -19.06
C THR A 55 16.36 6.47 -18.81
N GLY A 56 16.36 5.17 -18.54
CA GLY A 56 17.60 4.46 -18.29
C GLY A 56 18.15 4.64 -16.91
N ASN A 57 17.37 5.19 -15.99
CA ASN A 57 17.83 5.41 -14.62
C ASN A 57 17.63 4.15 -13.79
N VAL A 58 18.36 3.10 -14.16
CA VAL A 58 18.20 1.78 -13.53
C VAL A 58 19.46 1.51 -12.74
N THR A 59 19.54 2.05 -11.54
CA THR A 59 20.73 1.98 -10.69
C THR A 59 20.38 1.35 -9.37
N GLN A 60 21.40 0.90 -8.66
CA GLN A 60 21.19 0.35 -7.32
C GLN A 60 20.67 1.38 -6.35
N THR A 61 21.05 2.63 -6.54
CA THR A 61 20.50 3.70 -5.70
C THR A 61 19.00 3.80 -5.88
N GLU A 62 18.54 3.75 -7.14
CA GLU A 62 17.10 3.79 -7.39
C GLU A 62 16.40 2.59 -6.82
N VAL A 63 17.03 1.41 -6.91
CA VAL A 63 16.43 0.21 -6.32
C VAL A 63 16.25 0.41 -4.83
N SER A 64 17.26 0.93 -4.14
CA SER A 64 17.15 1.13 -2.70
C SER A 64 16.05 2.11 -2.35
N GLU A 65 15.93 3.18 -3.11
CA GLU A 65 14.89 4.16 -2.84
C GLU A 65 13.51 3.59 -3.07
N LEU A 66 13.37 2.79 -4.12
CA LEU A 66 12.09 2.15 -4.39
C LEU A 66 11.74 1.11 -3.33
N GLU A 67 12.75 0.40 -2.84
CA GLU A 67 12.51 -0.57 -1.76
C GLU A 67 11.97 0.13 -0.51
N GLU A 68 12.56 1.26 -0.17
CA GLU A 68 12.08 2.03 0.97
C GLU A 68 10.66 2.51 0.75
N ALA A 69 10.38 2.98 -0.45
CA ALA A 69 9.04 3.46 -0.75
C ALA A 69 8.02 2.33 -0.64
N LEU A 70 8.37 1.17 -1.16
CA LEU A 70 7.45 0.04 -1.10
C LEU A 70 7.19 -0.40 0.33
N GLU A 71 8.23 -0.41 1.15
CA GLU A 71 8.05 -0.75 2.55
C GLU A 71 7.09 0.22 3.23
N GLY A 72 7.19 1.49 2.89
CA GLY A 72 6.27 2.48 3.43
C GLY A 72 4.84 2.21 3.03
N LEU A 73 4.63 1.85 1.78
CA LEU A 73 3.29 1.53 1.30
C LEU A 73 2.74 0.30 2.02
N GLU A 74 3.56 -0.71 2.21
CA GLU A 74 3.11 -1.92 2.86
C GLU A 74 2.80 -1.70 4.34
N ARG A 75 3.59 -0.86 5.02
CA ARG A 75 3.27 -0.51 6.39
C ARG A 75 1.97 0.25 6.48
N TRP A 76 1.72 1.13 5.52
CA TRP A 76 0.48 1.88 5.49
C TRP A 76 -0.71 0.93 5.32
N LEU A 77 -0.56 -0.04 4.43
CA LEU A 77 -1.62 -1.04 4.24
C LEU A 77 -1.93 -1.78 5.54
N ILE A 78 -0.90 -2.17 6.27
CA ILE A 78 -1.11 -2.87 7.52
C ILE A 78 -1.88 -1.99 8.51
N ARG A 79 -1.55 -0.71 8.56
CA ARG A 79 -2.24 0.20 9.47
C ARG A 79 -3.71 0.36 9.10
N ILE A 80 -4.01 0.45 7.81
CA ILE A 80 -5.41 0.56 7.40
C ILE A 80 -6.16 -0.71 7.77
N LYS A 81 -5.56 -1.85 7.48
CA LYS A 81 -6.22 -3.12 7.77
C LYS A 81 -6.52 -3.29 9.25
N SER A 82 -5.64 -2.78 10.09
CA SER A 82 -5.85 -2.93 11.53
C SER A 82 -7.04 -2.13 12.02
N ARG A 83 -7.51 -1.15 11.25
CA ARG A 83 -8.68 -0.36 11.59
C ARG A 83 -9.92 -0.75 10.82
N ASP A 84 -9.81 -1.70 9.92
CA ASP A 84 -10.91 -2.06 9.03
C ASP A 84 -11.76 -3.13 9.70
N PHE A 85 -12.62 -2.69 10.61
CA PHE A 85 -13.48 -3.61 11.35
C PHE A 85 -14.60 -4.18 10.50
N VAL A 86 -15.02 -3.47 9.48
CA VAL A 86 -16.18 -3.89 8.71
C VAL A 86 -15.82 -4.70 7.47
N GLY A 87 -14.55 -4.78 7.13
CA GLY A 87 -14.12 -5.59 6.00
C GLY A 87 -14.50 -4.97 4.68
N SER A 88 -13.68 -4.04 4.19
CA SER A 88 -13.93 -3.37 2.94
C SER A 88 -13.56 -4.25 1.75
N THR A 89 -14.36 -4.18 0.68
CA THR A 89 -14.02 -4.89 -0.54
C THR A 89 -12.80 -4.28 -1.21
N ALA A 90 -12.44 -3.06 -0.85
CA ALA A 90 -11.25 -2.42 -1.40
C ALA A 90 -9.98 -3.10 -0.95
N GLU A 91 -10.02 -3.84 0.15
CA GLU A 91 -8.82 -4.50 0.66
C GLU A 91 -8.24 -5.47 -0.35
N GLU A 92 -9.07 -6.24 -0.99
CA GLU A 92 -8.58 -7.21 -1.97
C GLU A 92 -7.93 -6.53 -3.15
N LYS A 93 -8.54 -5.45 -3.62
CA LYS A 93 -7.97 -4.70 -4.73
C LYS A 93 -6.60 -4.13 -4.37
N ILE A 94 -6.48 -3.60 -3.17
CA ILE A 94 -5.23 -2.98 -2.78
C ILE A 94 -4.14 -4.03 -2.58
N HIS A 95 -4.52 -5.22 -2.13
CA HIS A 95 -3.55 -6.32 -2.03
C HIS A 95 -2.98 -6.66 -3.39
N ARG A 96 -3.84 -6.75 -4.39
CA ARG A 96 -3.36 -7.04 -5.74
C ARG A 96 -2.45 -5.92 -6.25
N LEU A 97 -2.81 -4.69 -5.94
CA LEU A 97 -2.02 -3.56 -6.40
C LEU A 97 -0.65 -3.51 -5.74
N THR A 98 -0.58 -3.75 -4.43
CA THR A 98 0.72 -3.78 -3.78
C THR A 98 1.57 -4.95 -4.26
N ASN A 99 0.94 -6.06 -4.60
CA ASN A 99 1.69 -7.17 -5.20
C ASN A 99 2.25 -6.79 -6.55
N ARG A 100 1.50 -6.03 -7.34
CA ARG A 100 2.03 -5.54 -8.61
C ARG A 100 3.21 -4.64 -8.40
N CYS A 101 3.17 -3.79 -7.39
CA CYS A 101 4.30 -2.93 -7.07
C CYS A 101 5.52 -3.77 -6.71
N ARG A 102 5.32 -4.81 -5.90
CA ARG A 102 6.43 -5.65 -5.50
C ARG A 102 7.03 -6.38 -6.70
N ASN A 103 6.19 -6.92 -7.55
CA ASN A 103 6.68 -7.61 -8.73
C ASN A 103 7.39 -6.67 -9.70
N ALA A 104 6.87 -5.47 -9.85
CA ALA A 104 7.52 -4.48 -10.72
C ALA A 104 8.90 -4.12 -10.17
N LEU A 105 9.01 -3.99 -8.85
CA LEU A 105 10.30 -3.68 -8.26
C LEU A 105 11.28 -4.82 -8.44
N LEU A 106 10.82 -6.05 -8.32
CA LEU A 106 11.70 -7.20 -8.54
C LEU A 106 12.26 -7.19 -9.95
N SER A 107 11.40 -6.96 -10.94
CA SER A 107 11.87 -6.89 -12.32
C SER A 107 12.85 -5.75 -12.52
N PHE A 108 12.55 -4.60 -11.93
CA PHE A 108 13.43 -3.46 -12.03
C PHE A 108 14.78 -3.76 -11.40
N SER A 109 14.76 -4.40 -10.24
CA SER A 109 15.98 -4.75 -9.53
C SER A 109 16.84 -5.71 -10.35
N GLU A 110 16.20 -6.64 -11.04
CA GLU A 110 16.95 -7.58 -11.87
C GLU A 110 17.66 -6.88 -13.01
N LYS A 111 17.04 -5.86 -13.57
CA LYS A 111 17.67 -5.12 -14.65
C LYS A 111 18.86 -4.31 -14.16
N ALA A 112 18.85 -3.93 -12.90
CA ALA A 112 19.96 -3.16 -12.34
C ALA A 112 21.14 -4.04 -11.97
N GLN A 113 20.91 -5.31 -11.65
CA GLN A 113 21.96 -6.18 -11.15
C GLN A 113 22.76 -6.92 -12.21
N PRO A 114 22.17 -7.37 -13.29
CA PRO A 114 22.92 -8.23 -14.21
C PRO A 114 24.22 -7.62 -14.72
N LYS A 115 24.24 -6.34 -14.92
CA LYS A 115 25.43 -5.72 -15.42
C LYS A 115 26.58 -5.87 -14.48
N ARG A 116 26.33 -5.66 -13.22
CA ARG A 116 27.36 -5.74 -12.21
C ARG A 116 27.91 -7.14 -12.13
N ILE A 117 27.03 -8.11 -12.20
CA ILE A 117 27.46 -9.49 -12.11
C ILE A 117 28.28 -9.89 -13.31
N SER A 118 27.90 -9.48 -14.47
CA SER A 118 28.63 -9.86 -15.65
C SER A 118 30.01 -9.22 -15.69
N GLU A 119 30.19 -8.13 -15.03
CA GLU A 119 31.50 -7.52 -14.99
C GLU A 119 32.47 -8.28 -14.12
N VAL A 120 31.96 -8.85 -13.11
CA VAL A 120 32.81 -9.51 -12.16
C VAL A 120 33.68 -10.61 -12.73
N PRO A 121 33.18 -11.48 -13.39
CA PRO A 121 33.96 -12.58 -13.83
C PRO A 121 34.86 -12.30 -14.91
N LYS A 122 34.80 -12.06 -15.38
CA LYS A 122 35.46 -12.04 -16.28
C LYS A 122 36.45 -11.62 -16.22
N GLY A 123 36.30 -11.87 -15.61
CA GLY A 123 37.05 -11.58 -15.26
C GLY A 123 37.34 -11.55 -15.44
N HIS A 124 36.60 -11.94 -15.86
CA HIS A 124 36.66 -11.91 -15.74
C HIS A 124 36.96 -11.94 -16.14
N ARG A 125 37.11 -12.21 -16.52
CA ARG A 125 37.30 -12.40 -16.63
C ARG A 125 37.60 -12.37 -16.62
#